data_7e9c83bf2bdbda02bd3a2dbaf436ff4f
#
_entry.id   7e9c83bf2bdbda02bd3a2dbaf436ff4f
#
_cell.length_a   1.000
_cell.length_b   1.000
_cell.length_c   1.000
_cell.angle_alpha   90.00
_cell.angle_beta   90.00
_cell.angle_gamma   90.00
#
_symmetry.space_group_name_H-M   'P 1'
#
loop_
_entity.id
_entity.type
_entity.pdbx_description
1 polymer ?
#
loop_
_entity_poly.entity_id
_entity_poly.type
_entity_poly.pdbx_seq_one_letter_code
_entity_poly.pdbx_strand_id
1 'polypeptide(L)'
;MNAPWIRNIYIVTNGQVPSWLDTSNPRIRVVTHREIFHDQSALPTFSSPAIEFNIHHIPELSEYFIYFNDDVFLGSPVYPYDFLTLQEGQVLFGSWEVPECAKKCMFVCFICENRPLYPVRRWHL
;
A
#
# COMPACT_ATOMS: atom_id res chain seq x y z
N MET A 1 -10.32 5.66 16.37
CA MET A 1 -10.11 5.14 15.01
C MET A 1 -9.61 6.29 14.15
N ASN A 2 -8.39 6.18 13.59
CA ASN A 2 -7.71 7.33 12.97
C ASN A 2 -8.08 7.57 11.49
N ALA A 3 -8.74 6.62 10.84
CA ALA A 3 -9.21 6.73 9.45
C ALA A 3 -10.60 6.07 9.29
N PRO A 4 -11.69 6.67 9.81
CA PRO A 4 -13.02 6.05 9.79
C PRO A 4 -13.61 5.93 8.37
N TRP A 5 -13.10 6.69 7.42
CA TRP A 5 -13.52 6.72 6.02
C TRP A 5 -13.01 5.52 5.19
N ILE A 6 -12.04 4.76 5.68
CA ILE A 6 -11.59 3.52 5.04
C ILE A 6 -12.72 2.50 5.02
N ARG A 7 -13.03 1.96 3.83
CA ARG A 7 -14.11 0.99 3.62
C ARG A 7 -13.66 -0.44 3.86
N ASN A 8 -12.62 -0.87 3.18
CA ASN A 8 -12.09 -2.23 3.21
C ASN A 8 -10.64 -2.24 3.66
N ILE A 9 -10.23 -3.31 4.32
CA ILE A 9 -8.86 -3.53 4.79
C ILE A 9 -8.43 -4.88 4.22
N TYR A 10 -7.38 -4.87 3.42
CA TYR A 10 -6.76 -6.08 2.87
C TYR A 10 -5.48 -6.36 3.63
N ILE A 11 -5.38 -7.56 4.20
CA ILE A 11 -4.19 -8.01 4.94
C ILE A 11 -3.50 -9.05 4.06
N VAL A 12 -2.37 -8.65 3.48
CA VAL A 12 -1.59 -9.51 2.58
C VAL A 12 -0.63 -10.36 3.38
N THR A 13 -0.71 -11.68 3.23
CA THR A 13 0.11 -12.63 4.00
C THR A 13 0.61 -13.76 3.12
N ASN A 14 1.55 -14.54 3.64
CA ASN A 14 1.95 -15.82 3.02
C ASN A 14 1.04 -17.00 3.43
N GLY A 15 -0.24 -16.73 3.73
CA GLY A 15 -1.24 -17.73 4.13
C GLY A 15 -1.43 -17.87 5.64
N GLN A 16 -0.65 -17.14 6.46
CA GLN A 16 -0.86 -17.10 7.90
C GLN A 16 -1.96 -16.10 8.27
N VAL A 17 -2.79 -16.48 9.22
CA VAL A 17 -3.82 -15.60 9.78
C VAL A 17 -3.55 -15.44 11.27
N PRO A 18 -3.32 -14.21 11.76
CA PRO A 18 -3.12 -13.98 13.19
C PRO A 18 -4.33 -14.43 14.00
N SER A 19 -4.11 -15.12 15.13
CA SER A 19 -5.19 -15.64 15.97
C SER A 19 -6.10 -14.56 16.59
N TRP A 20 -5.58 -13.34 16.70
CA TRP A 20 -6.32 -12.19 17.22
C TRP A 20 -7.14 -11.46 16.15
N LEU A 21 -7.00 -11.82 14.88
CA LEU A 21 -7.69 -11.15 13.78
C LEU A 21 -9.13 -11.68 13.66
N ASP A 22 -10.09 -10.77 13.79
CA ASP A 22 -11.49 -11.09 13.54
C ASP A 22 -11.78 -11.13 12.03
N THR A 23 -11.68 -12.32 11.46
CA THR A 23 -11.96 -12.55 10.04
C THR A 23 -13.46 -12.58 9.72
N SER A 24 -14.34 -12.52 10.72
CA SER A 24 -15.80 -12.41 10.50
C SER A 24 -16.22 -10.97 10.17
N ASN A 25 -15.36 -10.00 10.40
CA ASN A 25 -15.62 -8.61 10.06
C ASN A 25 -15.64 -8.43 8.52
N PRO A 26 -16.77 -8.03 7.91
CA PRO A 26 -16.92 -7.94 6.46
C PRO A 26 -16.01 -6.90 5.80
N ARG A 27 -15.41 -6.00 6.58
CA ARG A 27 -14.45 -5.00 6.10
C ARG A 27 -13.02 -5.54 6.00
N ILE A 28 -12.74 -6.71 6.56
CA ILE A 28 -11.40 -7.30 6.61
C ILE A 28 -11.34 -8.49 5.66
N ARG A 29 -10.38 -8.47 4.75
CA ARG A 29 -10.08 -9.59 3.87
C ARG A 29 -8.60 -9.95 4.00
N VAL A 30 -8.34 -11.22 4.27
CA VAL A 30 -6.98 -11.78 4.17
C VAL A 30 -6.76 -12.21 2.72
N VAL A 31 -5.64 -11.76 2.16
CA VAL A 31 -5.23 -12.07 0.78
C VAL A 31 -3.87 -12.73 0.83
N THR A 32 -3.71 -13.83 0.12
CA THR A 32 -2.44 -14.54 0.08
C THR A 32 -1.53 -14.04 -1.04
N HIS A 33 -0.20 -14.22 -0.89
CA HIS A 33 0.74 -13.92 -1.97
C HIS A 33 0.38 -14.68 -3.25
N ARG A 34 -0.19 -15.89 -3.15
CA ARG A 34 -0.63 -16.68 -4.31
C ARG A 34 -1.74 -16.03 -5.12
N GLU A 35 -2.58 -15.22 -4.48
CA GLU A 35 -3.69 -14.53 -5.15
C GLU A 35 -3.22 -13.32 -5.95
N ILE A 36 -2.10 -12.71 -5.57
CA ILE A 36 -1.60 -11.47 -6.19
C ILE A 36 -0.42 -11.68 -7.14
N PHE A 37 0.35 -12.76 -6.99
CA PHE A 37 1.47 -13.05 -7.86
C PHE A 37 1.03 -13.80 -9.12
N HIS A 38 1.30 -13.23 -10.29
CA HIS A 38 1.11 -13.93 -11.57
C HIS A 38 2.13 -15.07 -11.74
N ASP A 39 3.39 -14.79 -11.43
CA ASP A 39 4.44 -15.79 -11.47
C ASP A 39 4.54 -16.52 -10.14
N GLN A 40 3.94 -17.71 -10.09
CA GLN A 40 3.96 -18.56 -8.90
C GLN A 40 5.34 -19.14 -8.59
N SER A 41 6.25 -19.14 -9.56
CA SER A 41 7.64 -19.62 -9.34
C SER A 41 8.46 -18.67 -8.47
N ALA A 42 8.03 -17.40 -8.34
CA ALA A 42 8.63 -16.42 -7.44
C ALA A 42 8.25 -16.63 -5.97
N LEU A 43 7.37 -17.58 -5.66
CA LEU A 43 6.92 -17.89 -4.31
C LEU A 43 7.60 -19.13 -3.74
N PRO A 44 7.89 -19.18 -2.43
CA PRO A 44 7.63 -18.14 -1.43
C PRO A 44 8.61 -16.97 -1.53
N THR A 45 8.13 -15.77 -1.27
CA THR A 45 8.98 -14.57 -1.21
C THR A 45 8.81 -13.85 0.13
N PHE A 46 9.92 -13.26 0.59
CA PHE A 46 9.97 -12.38 1.78
C PHE A 46 10.46 -10.97 1.39
N SER A 47 10.47 -10.67 0.10
CA SER A 47 10.87 -9.37 -0.42
C SER A 47 9.67 -8.41 -0.39
N SER A 48 9.66 -7.45 0.54
CA SER A 48 8.62 -6.42 0.61
C SER A 48 8.43 -5.69 -0.73
N PRO A 49 9.47 -5.26 -1.44
CA PRO A 49 9.30 -4.63 -2.75
C PRO A 49 8.60 -5.54 -3.77
N ALA A 50 8.90 -6.85 -3.78
CA ALA A 50 8.24 -7.78 -4.69
C ALA A 50 6.75 -7.94 -4.36
N ILE A 51 6.40 -7.97 -3.07
CA ILE A 51 5.00 -8.02 -2.62
C ILE A 51 4.28 -6.72 -3.00
N GLU A 52 4.87 -5.57 -2.71
CA GLU A 52 4.33 -4.25 -3.03
C GLU A 52 4.01 -4.10 -4.52
N PHE A 53 4.90 -4.54 -5.40
CA PHE A 53 4.70 -4.51 -6.84
C PHE A 53 3.50 -5.36 -7.31
N ASN A 54 3.04 -6.31 -6.50
CA ASN A 54 1.92 -7.19 -6.84
C ASN A 54 0.61 -6.84 -6.13
N ILE A 55 0.60 -5.90 -5.17
CA ILE A 55 -0.61 -5.51 -4.41
C ILE A 55 -1.75 -5.06 -5.33
N HIS A 56 -1.45 -4.40 -6.43
CA HIS A 56 -2.46 -3.91 -7.38
C HIS A 56 -3.27 -5.04 -8.04
N HIS A 57 -2.85 -6.30 -7.92
CA HIS A 57 -3.61 -7.46 -8.39
C HIS A 57 -4.66 -7.95 -7.38
N ILE A 58 -4.78 -7.34 -6.21
CA ILE A 58 -5.81 -7.72 -5.24
C ILE A 58 -7.19 -7.53 -5.89
N PRO A 59 -8.03 -8.59 -5.95
CA PRO A 59 -9.38 -8.47 -6.50
C PRO A 59 -10.20 -7.44 -5.71
N GLU A 60 -10.95 -6.61 -6.41
CA GLU A 60 -11.82 -5.58 -5.83
C GLU A 60 -11.08 -4.45 -5.11
N LEU A 61 -9.76 -4.35 -5.27
CA LEU A 61 -9.00 -3.21 -4.75
C LEU A 61 -9.50 -1.93 -5.42
N SER A 62 -9.71 -0.89 -4.63
CA SER A 62 -10.10 0.43 -5.14
C SER A 62 -8.99 1.01 -6.02
N GLU A 63 -9.36 1.89 -6.96
CA GLU A 63 -8.40 2.65 -7.79
C GLU A 63 -7.41 3.41 -6.90
N TYR A 64 -7.91 4.00 -5.81
CA TYR A 64 -7.08 4.62 -4.79
C TYR A 64 -7.10 3.79 -3.52
N PHE A 65 -5.93 3.50 -2.98
CA PHE A 65 -5.76 2.75 -1.73
C PHE A 65 -4.53 3.25 -0.97
N ILE A 66 -4.52 3.04 0.33
CA ILE A 66 -3.36 3.33 1.17
C ILE A 66 -2.65 2.01 1.47
N TYR A 67 -1.35 2.00 1.24
CA TYR A 67 -0.48 0.89 1.60
C TYR A 67 0.22 1.17 2.93
N PHE A 68 0.29 0.16 3.78
CA PHE A 68 1.04 0.17 5.03
C PHE A 68 1.92 -1.07 5.11
N ASN A 69 3.15 -0.87 5.56
CA ASN A 69 3.96 -1.96 6.09
C ASN A 69 3.42 -2.39 7.46
N ASP A 70 3.77 -3.59 7.90
CA ASP A 70 3.33 -4.18 9.16
C ASP A 70 3.83 -3.46 10.43
N ASP A 71 4.83 -2.61 10.28
CA ASP A 71 5.44 -1.79 11.33
C ASP A 71 5.01 -0.31 11.30
N VAL A 72 4.04 0.07 10.44
CA VAL A 72 3.58 1.46 10.27
C VAL A 72 2.17 1.64 10.80
N PHE A 73 1.95 2.71 11.57
CA PHE A 73 0.68 3.01 12.21
C PHE A 73 0.30 4.48 12.06
N LEU A 74 -1.01 4.76 12.01
CA LEU A 74 -1.53 6.11 12.08
C LEU A 74 -1.49 6.61 13.53
N GLY A 75 -0.61 7.57 13.82
CA GLY A 75 -0.47 8.17 15.16
C GLY A 75 -1.58 9.17 15.51
N SER A 76 -2.29 9.70 14.53
CA SER A 76 -3.38 10.68 14.68
C SER A 76 -4.45 10.48 13.63
N PRO A 77 -5.66 11.09 13.78
CA PRO A 77 -6.66 11.08 12.75
C PRO A 77 -6.15 11.68 11.44
N VAL A 78 -6.47 11.00 10.33
CA VAL A 78 -6.14 11.43 8.96
C VAL A 78 -7.39 11.45 8.11
N TYR A 79 -7.35 12.26 7.06
CA TYR A 79 -8.44 12.47 6.12
C TYR A 79 -7.98 12.23 4.68
N PRO A 80 -8.89 11.97 3.74
CA PRO A 80 -8.53 11.72 2.34
C PRO A 80 -7.68 12.83 1.71
N TYR A 81 -7.95 14.09 2.07
CA TYR A 81 -7.21 15.25 1.53
C TYR A 81 -5.76 15.37 2.05
N ASP A 82 -5.41 14.63 3.12
CA ASP A 82 -4.01 14.55 3.58
C ASP A 82 -3.15 13.73 2.61
N PHE A 83 -3.77 12.93 1.75
CA PHE A 83 -3.11 12.04 0.79
C PHE A 83 -3.33 12.46 -0.65
N LEU A 84 -4.51 12.99 -0.97
CA LEU A 84 -4.90 13.32 -2.34
C LEU A 84 -5.69 14.62 -2.36
N THR A 85 -5.30 15.57 -3.20
CA THR A 85 -6.06 16.79 -3.45
C THR A 85 -6.51 16.85 -4.91
N LEU A 86 -7.66 17.48 -5.16
CA LEU A 86 -8.17 17.66 -6.53
C LEU A 86 -7.32 18.60 -7.38
N GLN A 87 -6.56 19.49 -6.75
CA GLN A 87 -5.76 20.51 -7.42
C GLN A 87 -4.34 20.03 -7.72
N GLU A 88 -3.73 19.31 -6.76
CA GLU A 88 -2.31 18.94 -6.82
C GLU A 88 -2.09 17.44 -7.06
N GLY A 89 -3.18 16.65 -7.00
CA GLY A 89 -3.09 15.20 -7.09
C GLY A 89 -2.57 14.58 -5.78
N GLN A 90 -1.69 13.59 -5.90
CA GLN A 90 -1.15 12.86 -4.76
C GLN A 90 -0.19 13.72 -3.95
N VAL A 91 -0.41 13.77 -2.64
CA VAL A 91 0.48 14.48 -1.70
C VAL A 91 1.64 13.55 -1.31
N LEU A 92 2.87 14.03 -1.48
CA LEU A 92 4.08 13.30 -1.15
C LEU A 92 4.77 13.98 0.04
N PHE A 93 5.05 13.20 1.07
CA PHE A 93 5.84 13.63 2.22
C PHE A 93 7.26 13.07 2.09
N GLY A 94 8.23 13.95 1.86
CA GLY A 94 9.64 13.57 1.79
C GLY A 94 10.27 13.48 3.18
N SER A 95 11.06 12.43 3.41
CA SER A 95 11.97 12.36 4.54
C SER A 95 13.34 12.91 4.14
N TRP A 96 13.96 13.70 5.01
CA TRP A 96 15.28 14.33 4.78
C TRP A 96 16.46 13.33 4.90
N GLU A 97 16.26 12.19 5.51
CA GLU A 97 17.25 11.12 5.64
C GLU A 97 16.99 9.97 4.68
N VAL A 98 17.21 10.22 3.40
CA VAL A 98 17.15 9.13 2.41
C VAL A 98 18.57 8.63 2.16
N PRO A 99 18.91 7.37 2.51
CA PRO A 99 20.20 6.77 2.17
C PRO A 99 20.45 6.85 0.66
N GLU A 100 21.70 7.02 0.24
CA GLU A 100 22.02 7.18 -1.19
C GLU A 100 21.56 6.03 -2.08
N CYS A 101 21.52 4.81 -1.56
CA CYS A 101 20.97 3.64 -2.24
C CYS A 101 19.46 3.74 -2.47
N ALA A 102 18.72 4.46 -1.64
CA ALA A 102 17.29 4.64 -1.78
C ALA A 102 16.91 5.70 -2.83
N LYS A 103 17.84 6.52 -3.31
CA LYS A 103 17.60 7.46 -4.42
C LYS A 103 17.18 6.77 -5.72
N LYS A 104 17.46 5.48 -5.86
CA LYS A 104 17.06 4.66 -7.02
C LYS A 104 15.81 3.82 -6.80
N CYS A 105 15.34 3.68 -5.55
CA CYS A 105 14.23 2.80 -5.16
C CYS A 105 13.27 3.49 -4.19
N MET A 106 13.02 4.79 -4.36
CA MET A 106 12.12 5.49 -3.47
C MET A 106 10.67 5.29 -3.92
N PHE A 107 10.00 4.35 -3.29
CA PHE A 107 8.55 4.25 -3.26
C PHE A 107 8.07 4.25 -1.80
N VAL A 108 7.89 5.43 -1.24
CA VAL A 108 6.94 5.59 -0.16
C VAL A 108 5.68 6.16 -0.78
N CYS A 109 4.89 5.31 -1.39
CA CYS A 109 3.60 5.69 -1.92
C CYS A 109 2.54 5.38 -0.88
N PHE A 110 2.05 6.39 -0.17
CA PHE A 110 0.94 6.23 0.77
C PHE A 110 -0.41 6.04 0.07
N ILE A 111 -0.50 6.42 -1.20
CA ILE A 111 -1.63 6.12 -2.08
C ILE A 111 -1.06 5.65 -3.41
N CYS A 112 -1.36 4.42 -3.78
CA CYS A 112 -1.07 3.90 -5.11
C CYS A 112 -2.32 4.04 -5.98
N GLU A 113 -2.14 4.54 -7.19
CA GLU A 113 -3.17 4.53 -8.22
C GLU A 113 -3.09 3.20 -8.96
N ASN A 114 -4.19 2.48 -9.03
CA ASN A 114 -4.27 1.19 -9.74
C ASN A 114 -4.37 1.41 -11.26
N ARG A 115 -3.43 2.19 -11.81
CA ARG A 115 -3.28 2.40 -13.26
C ARG A 115 -1.87 2.04 -13.71
N PRO A 116 -1.68 1.58 -14.95
CA PRO A 116 -0.35 1.39 -15.50
C PRO A 116 0.42 2.72 -15.44
N LEU A 117 1.65 2.64 -14.95
CA LEU A 117 2.57 3.73 -14.66
C LEU A 117 2.58 4.82 -15.74
N TYR A 118 1.92 5.93 -15.48
CA TYR A 118 2.23 7.18 -16.17
C TYR A 118 3.44 7.85 -15.50
N PRO A 119 4.28 8.56 -16.27
CA PRO A 119 5.52 9.10 -15.74
C PRO A 119 5.24 10.10 -14.62
N VAL A 120 5.82 9.83 -13.47
CA VAL A 120 5.87 10.74 -12.31
C VAL A 120 6.41 12.08 -12.80
N ARG A 121 5.61 13.14 -12.78
CA ARG A 121 6.09 14.48 -13.02
C ARG A 121 7.04 14.85 -11.87
N ARG A 122 8.29 15.01 -12.22
CA ARG A 122 9.33 15.50 -11.32
C ARG A 122 9.01 16.95 -10.97
N TRP A 123 8.68 17.22 -9.72
CA TRP A 123 8.64 18.58 -9.20
C TRP A 123 10.06 18.99 -8.82
N HIS A 124 10.53 20.07 -9.42
CA HIS A 124 11.73 20.77 -8.97
C HIS A 124 11.32 21.67 -7.81
N LEU A 125 12.00 21.49 -6.66
CA LEU A 125 12.08 22.48 -5.62
C LEU A 125 13.05 23.58 -6.06
#